data_3b20c0360d7cba8d324b541ad837117c
#
_entry.id   3b20c0360d7cba8d324b541ad837117c
#
_cell.length_a   1.000
_cell.length_b   1.000
_cell.length_c   1.000
_cell.angle_alpha   90.00
_cell.angle_beta   90.00
_cell.angle_gamma   90.00
#
_symmetry.space_group_name_H-M   'P 1'
#
loop_
_entity.id
_entity.type
_entity.pdbx_description
1 polymer ?
#
loop_
_entity_poly.entity_id
_entity_poly.type
_entity_poly.pdbx_seq_one_letter_code
_entity_poly.pdbx_strand_id
1 'polypeptide(L)'
;MATPLGSWVMRCVYFRPDRRSAPMTELPAHPLGADLGWCDDPADEAYNQLVRRPYPGRHEQLWREDERYDLLVVLGHNDAPPIAGLGSAIFFHLHTEKIEFTAGCVAVLEDHMIEILAHSSAGTSLVITRQPHPVPVAQ
;
A
#
# COMPACT_ATOMS: atom_id res chain seq x y z
N MET A 1 -7.61 10.33 -7.96
CA MET A 1 -6.15 10.55 -8.14
C MET A 1 -5.57 9.42 -8.96
N ALA A 2 -4.71 9.74 -9.91
CA ALA A 2 -4.04 8.72 -10.71
C ALA A 2 -2.90 8.09 -9.91
N THR A 3 -2.59 6.83 -10.20
CA THR A 3 -1.43 6.15 -9.63
C THR A 3 -0.16 6.90 -10.07
N PRO A 4 0.71 7.29 -9.14
CA PRO A 4 1.90 8.05 -9.49
C PRO A 4 2.89 7.19 -10.27
N LEU A 5 3.40 7.73 -11.37
CA LEU A 5 4.47 7.07 -12.13
C LEU A 5 5.80 7.26 -11.42
N GLY A 6 6.67 6.30 -11.53
CA GLY A 6 8.02 6.38 -10.98
C GLY A 6 8.43 5.15 -10.21
N SER A 7 9.49 5.31 -9.43
CA SER A 7 10.05 4.26 -8.59
C SER A 7 9.84 4.64 -7.12
N TRP A 8 9.11 3.82 -6.38
CA TRP A 8 8.73 4.11 -5.00
C TRP A 8 9.24 3.00 -4.09
N VAL A 9 9.95 3.37 -3.03
CA VAL A 9 10.46 2.36 -2.09
C VAL A 9 9.31 1.73 -1.32
N MET A 10 9.44 0.45 -1.02
CA MET A 10 8.54 -0.24 -0.11
C MET A 10 9.00 0.03 1.32
N ARG A 11 8.12 0.62 2.14
CA ARG A 11 8.44 0.98 3.52
C ARG A 11 8.24 -0.17 4.49
N CYS A 12 7.07 -0.78 4.42
CA CYS A 12 6.67 -1.87 5.31
C CYS A 12 5.45 -2.57 4.74
N VAL A 13 5.09 -3.70 5.35
CA VAL A 13 3.86 -4.42 5.00
C VAL A 13 3.03 -4.63 6.26
N TYR A 14 1.72 -4.36 6.15
CA TYR A 14 0.72 -4.71 7.15
C TYR A 14 -0.02 -5.97 6.71
N PHE A 15 -0.36 -6.83 7.64
CA PHE A 15 -1.12 -8.06 7.35
C PHE A 15 -2.28 -8.21 8.32
N ARG A 16 -3.36 -8.85 7.87
CA ARG A 16 -4.54 -9.14 8.70
C ARG A 16 -4.27 -10.38 9.55
N PRO A 17 -3.97 -10.20 10.84
CA PRO A 17 -3.56 -11.36 11.67
C PRO A 17 -4.70 -12.34 11.95
N ASP A 18 -5.96 -11.90 11.79
CA ASP A 18 -7.14 -12.75 11.94
C ASP A 18 -7.39 -13.63 10.71
N ARG A 19 -6.74 -13.36 9.58
CA ARG A 19 -6.96 -14.05 8.30
C ARG A 19 -5.75 -14.82 7.81
N ARG A 20 -4.56 -14.42 8.22
CA ARG A 20 -3.32 -15.03 7.76
C ARG A 20 -2.18 -14.81 8.73
N SER A 21 -1.14 -15.62 8.63
CA SER A 21 0.11 -15.38 9.34
C SER A 21 0.95 -14.31 8.65
N ALA A 22 1.97 -13.81 9.34
CA ALA A 22 2.90 -12.84 8.78
C ALA A 22 3.54 -13.39 7.50
N PRO A 23 3.66 -12.55 6.45
CA PRO A 23 4.29 -13.00 5.21
C PRO A 23 5.79 -13.25 5.41
N MET A 24 6.34 -14.14 4.60
CA MET A 24 7.79 -14.35 4.53
C MET A 24 8.39 -13.19 3.77
N THR A 25 9.09 -12.30 4.48
CA THR A 25 9.68 -11.11 3.86
C THR A 25 10.74 -10.51 4.78
N GLU A 26 11.70 -9.80 4.19
CA GLU A 26 12.65 -8.98 4.94
C GLU A 26 12.17 -7.55 5.17
N LEU A 27 11.01 -7.17 4.60
CA LEU A 27 10.37 -5.91 4.95
C LEU A 27 9.90 -5.94 6.39
N PRO A 28 9.92 -4.79 7.11
CA PRO A 28 9.23 -4.70 8.38
C PRO A 28 7.77 -5.10 8.20
N ALA A 29 7.31 -6.07 8.96
CA ALA A 29 5.94 -6.57 8.88
C ALA A 29 5.21 -6.33 10.19
N HIS A 30 4.02 -5.75 10.10
CA HIS A 30 3.22 -5.37 11.27
C HIS A 30 1.82 -5.92 11.16
N PRO A 31 1.24 -6.43 12.26
CA PRO A 31 -0.16 -6.83 12.24
C PRO A 31 -1.05 -5.60 12.11
N LEU A 32 -2.06 -5.70 11.25
CA LEU A 32 -3.05 -4.64 11.12
C LEU A 32 -4.05 -4.74 12.25
N GLY A 33 -4.41 -3.62 12.86
CA GLY A 33 -5.42 -3.55 13.90
C GLY A 33 -6.71 -2.89 13.40
N ALA A 34 -7.83 -3.22 14.04
CA ALA A 34 -9.13 -2.64 13.66
C ALA A 34 -9.18 -1.13 13.94
N ASP A 35 -8.27 -0.63 14.76
CA ASP A 35 -8.19 0.79 15.13
C ASP A 35 -7.25 1.60 14.24
N LEU A 36 -6.74 1.04 13.16
CA LEU A 36 -5.82 1.75 12.29
C LEU A 36 -6.52 2.42 11.13
N GLY A 37 -6.08 3.63 10.83
CA GLY A 37 -6.53 4.42 9.70
C GLY A 37 -5.36 5.15 9.04
N TRP A 38 -5.61 5.74 7.90
CA TRP A 38 -4.61 6.53 7.17
C TRP A 38 -5.21 7.89 6.83
N CYS A 39 -4.58 8.95 7.30
CA CYS A 39 -5.10 10.29 7.10
C CYS A 39 -4.91 10.73 5.65
N ASP A 40 -6.00 11.13 5.01
CA ASP A 40 -6.02 11.61 3.64
C ASP A 40 -6.58 13.04 3.51
N ASP A 41 -6.64 13.76 4.61
CA ASP A 41 -7.10 15.15 4.64
C ASP A 41 -5.93 16.10 4.42
N PRO A 42 -5.88 16.82 3.28
CA PRO A 42 -4.77 17.75 3.01
C PRO A 42 -4.65 18.89 4.02
N ALA A 43 -5.71 19.18 4.78
CA ALA A 43 -5.70 20.22 5.80
C ALA A 43 -5.20 19.73 7.16
N ASP A 44 -4.94 18.44 7.31
CA ASP A 44 -4.54 17.82 8.57
C ASP A 44 -3.02 17.69 8.64
N GLU A 45 -2.46 17.95 9.82
CA GLU A 45 -1.02 17.78 10.07
C GLU A 45 -0.56 16.33 9.88
N ALA A 46 -1.47 15.37 10.09
CA ALA A 46 -1.18 13.94 9.91
C ALA A 46 -1.37 13.46 8.48
N TYR A 47 -1.55 14.36 7.52
CA TYR A 47 -1.75 14.00 6.12
C TYR A 47 -0.72 12.98 5.65
N ASN A 48 -1.19 11.93 4.99
CA ASN A 48 -0.38 10.80 4.49
C ASN A 48 0.37 10.07 5.60
N GLN A 49 -0.26 9.92 6.77
CA GLN A 49 0.32 9.19 7.89
C GLN A 49 -0.71 8.26 8.54
N LEU A 50 -0.18 7.24 9.22
CA LEU A 50 -0.99 6.31 10.01
C LEU A 50 -1.59 7.04 11.21
N VAL A 51 -2.87 6.80 11.46
CA VAL A 51 -3.58 7.35 12.61
C VAL A 51 -4.35 6.25 13.34
N ARG A 52 -4.70 6.51 14.59
CA ARG A 52 -5.54 5.59 15.37
C ARG A 52 -6.98 6.08 15.40
N ARG A 53 -7.89 5.15 15.25
CA ARG A 53 -9.33 5.39 15.32
C ARG A 53 -9.83 5.19 16.75
N PRO A 54 -10.81 6.00 17.23
CA PRO A 54 -11.48 7.07 16.50
C PRO A 54 -10.56 8.27 16.25
N TYR A 55 -10.61 8.81 15.04
CA TYR A 55 -9.80 9.94 14.63
C TYR A 55 -10.70 11.04 14.08
N PRO A 56 -10.57 12.31 14.55
CA PRO A 56 -11.50 13.37 14.15
C PRO A 56 -11.32 13.85 12.71
N GLY A 57 -10.13 13.67 12.12
CA GLY A 57 -9.85 14.07 10.75
C GLY A 57 -10.32 13.03 9.74
N ARG A 58 -10.39 13.45 8.47
CA ARG A 58 -10.72 12.52 7.39
C ARG A 58 -9.61 11.48 7.24
N HIS A 59 -9.99 10.22 7.19
CA HIS A 59 -9.04 9.12 7.06
C HIS A 59 -9.68 7.92 6.39
N GLU A 60 -8.83 7.05 5.84
CA GLU A 60 -9.25 5.76 5.30
C GLU A 60 -9.13 4.71 6.40
N GLN A 61 -10.17 3.90 6.59
CA GLN A 61 -10.12 2.76 7.50
C GLN A 61 -9.36 1.63 6.83
N LEU A 62 -8.32 1.13 7.48
CA LEU A 62 -7.50 0.08 6.91
C LEU A 62 -8.04 -1.33 7.17
N TRP A 63 -8.87 -1.49 8.22
CA TRP A 63 -9.51 -2.77 8.53
C TRP A 63 -10.78 -2.92 7.70
N ARG A 64 -10.70 -3.70 6.64
CA ARG A 64 -11.77 -3.83 5.65
C ARG A 64 -12.45 -5.18 5.73
N GLU A 65 -13.71 -5.23 5.29
CA GLU A 65 -14.44 -6.50 5.18
C GLU A 65 -13.96 -7.33 3.99
N ASP A 66 -13.56 -6.67 2.89
CA ASP A 66 -12.98 -7.35 1.75
C ASP A 66 -11.52 -7.76 2.02
N GLU A 67 -10.89 -8.42 1.07
CA GLU A 67 -9.54 -8.96 1.22
C GLU A 67 -8.45 -8.00 0.76
N ARG A 68 -8.83 -6.79 0.33
CA ARG A 68 -7.91 -5.86 -0.31
C ARG A 68 -6.67 -5.57 0.53
N TYR A 69 -6.84 -5.34 1.82
CA TYR A 69 -5.75 -5.01 2.74
C TYR A 69 -5.35 -6.17 3.64
N ASP A 70 -5.63 -7.39 3.23
CA ASP A 70 -5.09 -8.55 3.94
C ASP A 70 -3.56 -8.55 3.89
N LEU A 71 -3.00 -8.02 2.80
CA LEU A 71 -1.60 -7.61 2.68
C LEU A 71 -1.56 -6.20 2.09
N LEU A 72 -0.92 -5.31 2.81
CA LEU A 72 -0.91 -3.88 2.48
C LEU A 72 0.52 -3.35 2.61
N VAL A 73 1.12 -3.02 1.47
CA VAL A 73 2.47 -2.46 1.43
C VAL A 73 2.37 -0.94 1.37
N VAL A 74 3.05 -0.26 2.28
CA VAL A 74 3.15 1.19 2.27
C VAL A 74 4.29 1.60 1.36
N LEU A 75 3.97 2.43 0.37
CA LEU A 75 4.97 2.95 -0.57
C LEU A 75 5.46 4.32 -0.11
N GLY A 76 6.74 4.59 -0.33
CA GLY A 76 7.37 5.85 0.00
C GLY A 76 7.06 6.94 -1.01
N HIS A 77 5.79 7.28 -1.13
CA HIS A 77 5.32 8.34 -2.00
C HIS A 77 4.81 9.48 -1.14
N ASN A 78 5.34 10.68 -1.37
CA ASN A 78 4.92 11.91 -0.66
C ASN A 78 4.98 11.76 0.87
N ASP A 79 6.07 11.22 1.40
CA ASP A 79 6.16 10.96 2.85
C ASP A 79 7.40 11.54 3.55
N ALA A 80 8.28 12.22 2.83
CA ALA A 80 9.54 12.70 3.44
C ALA A 80 9.91 14.14 3.05
N PRO A 81 9.21 15.18 3.53
CA PRO A 81 7.94 15.20 4.29
C PRO A 81 6.71 15.17 3.38
N PRO A 82 5.53 14.84 3.91
CA PRO A 82 4.31 14.89 3.14
C PRO A 82 3.95 16.31 2.74
N ILE A 83 3.55 16.50 1.48
CA ILE A 83 3.07 17.78 0.98
C ILE A 83 1.57 17.64 0.71
N ALA A 84 0.78 18.55 1.28
CA ALA A 84 -0.67 18.51 1.15
C ALA A 84 -1.11 18.50 -0.32
N GLY A 85 -1.99 17.56 -0.66
CA GLY A 85 -2.55 17.45 -2.00
C GLY A 85 -1.72 16.67 -3.01
N LEU A 86 -0.49 16.27 -2.69
CA LEU A 86 0.37 15.51 -3.62
C LEU A 86 0.17 14.00 -3.57
N GLY A 87 -0.69 13.52 -2.69
CA GLY A 87 -1.06 12.11 -2.62
C GLY A 87 -0.96 11.55 -1.23
N SER A 88 -1.96 10.76 -0.86
CA SER A 88 -2.03 10.06 0.42
C SER A 88 -2.59 8.67 0.19
N ALA A 89 -2.23 7.72 1.05
CA ALA A 89 -2.69 6.34 0.97
C ALA A 89 -2.32 5.69 -0.38
N ILE A 90 -1.11 5.92 -0.84
CA ILE A 90 -0.58 5.26 -2.04
C ILE A 90 0.00 3.93 -1.59
N PHE A 91 -0.77 2.88 -1.82
CA PHE A 91 -0.46 1.55 -1.34
C PHE A 91 -0.31 0.55 -2.47
N PHE A 92 0.39 -0.54 -2.16
CA PHE A 92 0.46 -1.73 -2.99
C PHE A 92 -0.26 -2.85 -2.22
N HIS A 93 -1.36 -3.35 -2.77
CA HIS A 93 -2.26 -4.23 -2.04
C HIS A 93 -2.80 -5.37 -2.90
N LEU A 94 -3.70 -6.17 -2.34
CA LEU A 94 -4.27 -7.31 -3.04
C LEU A 94 -5.37 -6.87 -4.00
N HIS A 95 -5.41 -7.53 -5.15
CA HIS A 95 -6.47 -7.41 -6.12
C HIS A 95 -7.64 -8.29 -5.68
N THR A 96 -8.83 -7.72 -5.59
CA THR A 96 -10.05 -8.47 -5.31
C THR A 96 -10.77 -8.76 -6.63
N GLU A 97 -11.70 -9.74 -6.60
CA GLU A 97 -12.47 -10.09 -7.79
C GLU A 97 -13.30 -8.93 -8.34
N LYS A 98 -13.68 -8.01 -7.46
CA LYS A 98 -14.33 -6.78 -7.90
C LYS A 98 -13.27 -5.78 -8.27
N ILE A 99 -13.05 -5.64 -9.57
CA ILE A 99 -12.12 -4.65 -10.08
C ILE A 99 -12.74 -3.27 -9.86
N GLU A 100 -12.31 -2.59 -8.83
CA GLU A 100 -12.58 -1.18 -8.65
C GLU A 100 -11.29 -0.44 -8.92
N PHE A 101 -11.38 0.67 -9.64
CA PHE A 101 -10.25 1.55 -9.79
C PHE A 101 -9.89 2.08 -8.41
N THR A 102 -8.74 1.71 -7.92
CA THR A 102 -8.23 2.22 -6.65
C THR A 102 -7.57 3.56 -6.90
N ALA A 103 -7.98 4.56 -6.15
CA ALA A 103 -7.45 5.92 -6.30
C ALA A 103 -5.96 5.96 -5.93
N GLY A 104 -5.11 5.79 -6.92
CA GLY A 104 -3.67 5.90 -6.76
C GLY A 104 -2.94 4.65 -6.27
N CYS A 105 -3.63 3.54 -6.08
CA CYS A 105 -3.02 2.30 -5.57
C CYS A 105 -2.67 1.31 -6.67
N VAL A 106 -1.77 0.38 -6.34
CA VAL A 106 -1.40 -0.74 -7.20
C VAL A 106 -1.90 -2.03 -6.56
N ALA A 107 -2.44 -2.93 -7.36
CA ALA A 107 -3.01 -4.17 -6.86
C ALA A 107 -2.52 -5.38 -7.64
N VAL A 108 -2.27 -6.48 -6.94
CA VAL A 108 -1.88 -7.76 -7.53
C VAL A 108 -2.62 -8.90 -6.83
N LEU A 109 -2.63 -10.07 -7.47
CA LEU A 109 -3.18 -11.28 -6.85
C LEU A 109 -2.34 -11.69 -5.64
N GLU A 110 -2.97 -12.40 -4.70
CA GLU A 110 -2.31 -12.80 -3.45
C GLU A 110 -1.04 -13.63 -3.70
N ASP A 111 -1.09 -14.60 -4.61
CA ASP A 111 0.07 -15.44 -4.90
C ASP A 111 1.25 -14.60 -5.42
N HIS A 112 0.96 -13.60 -6.24
CA HIS A 112 1.99 -12.70 -6.74
C HIS A 112 2.54 -11.81 -5.62
N MET A 113 1.67 -11.33 -4.73
CA MET A 113 2.10 -10.52 -3.59
C MET A 113 3.04 -11.31 -2.68
N ILE A 114 2.68 -12.55 -2.36
CA ILE A 114 3.50 -13.42 -1.50
C ILE A 114 4.89 -13.60 -2.11
N GLU A 115 4.96 -13.86 -3.41
CA GLU A 115 6.23 -14.04 -4.10
C GLU A 115 7.06 -12.76 -4.11
N ILE A 116 6.44 -11.63 -4.40
CA ILE A 116 7.10 -10.33 -4.39
C ILE A 116 7.66 -10.02 -3.00
N LEU A 117 6.87 -10.23 -1.97
CA LEU A 117 7.30 -9.98 -0.59
C LEU A 117 8.46 -10.88 -0.17
N ALA A 118 8.47 -12.14 -0.61
CA ALA A 118 9.56 -13.07 -0.31
C ALA A 118 10.91 -12.57 -0.84
N HIS A 119 10.90 -11.75 -1.87
CA HIS A 119 12.10 -11.18 -2.50
C HIS A 119 12.30 -9.70 -2.19
N SER A 120 11.56 -9.15 -1.23
CA SER A 120 11.59 -7.73 -0.91
C SER A 120 12.18 -7.46 0.46
N SER A 121 12.89 -6.35 0.57
CA SER A 121 13.47 -5.84 1.82
C SER A 121 13.34 -4.33 1.85
N ALA A 122 13.72 -3.72 2.98
CA ALA A 122 13.79 -2.27 3.06
C ALA A 122 14.72 -1.75 1.95
N GLY A 123 14.23 -0.82 1.16
CA GLY A 123 14.97 -0.31 0.00
C GLY A 123 14.58 -0.91 -1.33
N THR A 124 13.83 -2.01 -1.35
CA THR A 124 13.26 -2.53 -2.59
C THR A 124 12.25 -1.52 -3.12
N SER A 125 12.29 -1.27 -4.43
CA SER A 125 11.40 -0.29 -5.07
C SER A 125 10.38 -0.97 -5.96
N LEU A 126 9.17 -0.41 -5.97
CA LEU A 126 8.13 -0.73 -6.94
C LEU A 126 8.19 0.32 -8.05
N VAL A 127 8.37 -0.14 -9.29
CA VAL A 127 8.40 0.76 -10.44
C VAL A 127 7.04 0.77 -11.10
N ILE A 128 6.47 1.96 -11.23
CA ILE A 128 5.15 2.16 -11.85
C ILE A 128 5.35 2.89 -13.16
N THR A 129 4.95 2.25 -14.27
CA THR A 129 5.08 2.81 -15.60
C THR A 129 3.72 2.97 -16.25
N ARG A 130 3.63 3.90 -17.19
CA ARG A 130 2.38 4.17 -17.90
C ARG A 130 1.98 3.03 -18.84
N GLN A 131 2.96 2.37 -19.42
CA GLN A 131 2.75 1.26 -20.35
C GLN A 131 3.45 0.03 -19.79
N PRO A 132 2.89 -1.16 -20.06
CA PRO A 132 3.60 -2.36 -19.68
C PRO A 132 4.97 -2.31 -20.35
N HIS A 133 6.01 -2.62 -19.58
CA HIS A 133 7.32 -2.84 -20.17
C HIS A 133 7.14 -3.88 -21.27
N PRO A 134 7.72 -3.64 -22.44
CA PRO A 134 7.78 -4.72 -23.40
C PRO A 134 8.46 -5.88 -22.69
N VAL A 135 7.68 -6.95 -22.50
CA VAL A 135 8.23 -8.17 -21.93
C VAL A 135 9.42 -8.51 -22.82
N PRO A 136 10.63 -8.62 -22.26
CA PRO A 136 11.74 -9.07 -23.09
C PRO A 136 11.28 -10.34 -23.76
N VAL A 137 11.26 -10.32 -25.07
CA VAL A 137 10.95 -11.53 -25.81
C VAL A 137 11.84 -12.61 -25.22
N ALA A 138 11.23 -13.73 -24.80
CA ALA A 138 11.99 -14.81 -24.21
C ALA A 138 13.20 -15.09 -25.10
N GLN A 139 14.32 -14.79 -24.56
CA GLN A 139 15.57 -14.88 -25.29
C GLN A 139 16.15 -16.24 -25.11
#